data_db8abdfcb908f6d429a7185877776d75
#
_entry.id   db8abdfcb908f6d429a7185877776d75
#
_cell.length_a   1.000
_cell.length_b   1.000
_cell.length_c   1.000
_cell.angle_alpha   90.00
_cell.angle_beta   90.00
_cell.angle_gamma   90.00
#
_symmetry.space_group_name_H-M   'P 1'
#
loop_
_entity.id
_entity.type
_entity.pdbx_description
1 polymer ?
#
loop_
_entity_poly.entity_id
_entity_poly.type
_entity_poly.pdbx_seq_one_letter_code
_entity_poly.pdbx_strand_id
1 'polypeptide(L)'
;MSALTAPGFPEREIRARARRGTAEVFPDPGSYGSELYGPGAAAESDALDRARIVPPVFMPERLEKLIELAREPEFGDVDLAVRTGGLTASLPLYLSAFGSTRAGSGDLAVQASRQAGRLGIPMVIGENMVPVHGYRRGGDAARSALLARIDAYLEAAPEGVGGIVVQQSTEDADSEVWNLLYSDPATRPLLESGRLAFELKTGQGAKPGLGGMTVVSGAEAAQLAGRFAVTEVFGPDDERRLRCATPGTFTDEILRQQLRFMRNNFPKARTWVKFHPGRDIGLAARTAWAAGADAVTVDGAEGGTGWAPRVLLDQAGLPLAECLRRIGRPEGCLLASGGMWEGGRALRALALGATAVGLGRASLIAVDEDPDHGLERLVESIALELRLLVSALGKYAVGALAPDDLWWPEGDPFAAGSPLPADPAAAGVTP
;
A
#
# COMPACT_ATOMS: atom_id res chain seq x y z
N MET A 1 -27.26 29.19 -25.03
CA MET A 1 -26.94 29.00 -23.60
C MET A 1 -28.16 28.39 -22.93
N SER A 2 -28.02 27.32 -22.18
CA SER A 2 -29.15 26.73 -21.44
C SER A 2 -29.60 27.71 -20.34
N ALA A 3 -30.90 28.00 -20.27
CA ALA A 3 -31.48 28.86 -19.25
C ALA A 3 -31.76 28.13 -17.93
N LEU A 4 -31.53 26.81 -17.88
CA LEU A 4 -31.79 26.00 -16.70
C LEU A 4 -30.61 26.10 -15.73
N THR A 5 -30.90 26.47 -14.50
CA THR A 5 -29.93 26.52 -13.40
C THR A 5 -30.49 25.76 -12.20
N ALA A 6 -29.61 25.10 -11.43
CA ALA A 6 -29.95 24.30 -10.25
C ALA A 6 -28.98 24.63 -9.10
N PRO A 7 -29.08 25.81 -8.46
CA PRO A 7 -28.21 26.21 -7.39
C PRO A 7 -28.21 25.18 -6.22
N GLY A 8 -27.01 24.79 -5.74
CA GLY A 8 -26.87 23.80 -4.67
C GLY A 8 -26.96 22.35 -5.13
N PHE A 9 -27.15 22.09 -6.42
CA PHE A 9 -27.13 20.76 -7.03
C PHE A 9 -25.89 20.61 -7.92
N PRO A 10 -25.33 19.42 -8.16
CA PRO A 10 -24.10 19.22 -8.93
C PRO A 10 -24.33 19.40 -10.45
N GLU A 11 -24.75 20.63 -10.82
CA GLU A 11 -25.14 20.96 -12.20
C GLU A 11 -23.98 20.76 -13.19
N ARG A 12 -22.77 21.14 -12.81
CA ARG A 12 -21.58 21.07 -13.66
C ARG A 12 -21.26 19.60 -14.03
N GLU A 13 -21.33 18.73 -13.05
CA GLU A 13 -21.06 17.30 -13.17
C GLU A 13 -22.14 16.61 -14.02
N ILE A 14 -23.41 16.98 -13.83
CA ILE A 14 -24.52 16.45 -14.61
C ILE A 14 -24.37 16.85 -16.07
N ARG A 15 -24.05 18.15 -16.34
CA ARG A 15 -23.82 18.64 -17.69
C ARG A 15 -22.61 17.97 -18.36
N ALA A 16 -21.54 17.69 -17.60
CA ALA A 16 -20.38 16.94 -18.09
C ALA A 16 -20.79 15.51 -18.49
N ARG A 17 -21.54 14.82 -17.64
CA ARG A 17 -22.09 13.49 -17.94
C ARG A 17 -23.04 13.48 -19.13
N ALA A 18 -23.90 14.50 -19.25
CA ALA A 18 -24.81 14.66 -20.40
C ALA A 18 -24.05 14.85 -21.73
N ARG A 19 -22.88 15.47 -21.70
CA ARG A 19 -22.04 15.67 -22.89
C ARG A 19 -21.17 14.48 -23.24
N ARG A 20 -20.57 13.82 -22.24
CA ARG A 20 -19.50 12.81 -22.43
C ARG A 20 -19.92 11.39 -22.11
N GLY A 21 -21.16 11.21 -21.61
CA GLY A 21 -21.70 9.90 -21.31
C GLY A 21 -20.80 9.09 -20.37
N THR A 22 -20.59 7.82 -20.70
CA THR A 22 -19.79 6.87 -19.90
C THR A 22 -18.31 7.28 -19.73
N ALA A 23 -17.78 8.08 -20.64
CA ALA A 23 -16.42 8.59 -20.51
C ALA A 23 -16.24 9.50 -19.27
N GLU A 24 -17.29 10.15 -18.79
CA GLU A 24 -17.24 11.01 -17.60
C GLU A 24 -17.21 10.22 -16.29
N VAL A 25 -17.49 8.93 -16.32
CA VAL A 25 -17.37 8.03 -15.13
C VAL A 25 -15.91 7.80 -14.74
N PHE A 26 -14.99 8.05 -15.66
CA PHE A 26 -13.56 7.77 -15.50
C PHE A 26 -12.77 9.08 -15.47
N PRO A 27 -11.58 9.07 -14.83
CA PRO A 27 -10.60 10.11 -15.06
C PRO A 27 -10.21 10.19 -16.55
N ASP A 28 -9.64 11.32 -16.97
CA ASP A 28 -9.19 11.47 -18.36
C ASP A 28 -8.21 10.34 -18.73
N PRO A 29 -8.52 9.51 -19.76
CA PRO A 29 -7.61 8.47 -20.20
C PRO A 29 -6.25 9.00 -20.69
N GLY A 30 -6.18 10.28 -21.07
CA GLY A 30 -4.94 10.96 -21.46
C GLY A 30 -3.95 11.11 -20.32
N SER A 31 -4.42 11.12 -19.07
CA SER A 31 -3.58 11.21 -17.87
C SER A 31 -3.13 9.85 -17.33
N TYR A 32 -3.48 8.74 -18.00
CA TYR A 32 -3.08 7.39 -17.61
C TYR A 32 -1.56 7.26 -17.46
N GLY A 33 -1.11 6.89 -16.25
CA GLY A 33 0.29 6.73 -15.94
C GLY A 33 1.09 8.02 -15.69
N SER A 34 0.45 9.22 -15.86
CA SER A 34 1.07 10.52 -15.55
C SER A 34 0.43 11.21 -14.34
N GLU A 35 -0.77 10.82 -13.93
CA GLU A 35 -1.44 11.32 -12.74
C GLU A 35 -1.54 10.25 -11.65
N LEU A 36 -1.43 10.69 -10.39
CA LEU A 36 -1.58 9.84 -9.22
C LEU A 36 -2.95 10.05 -8.61
N TYR A 37 -3.87 9.11 -8.85
CA TYR A 37 -5.23 9.18 -8.38
C TYR A 37 -5.40 8.76 -6.92
N GLY A 38 -6.40 9.30 -6.27
CA GLY A 38 -6.83 9.01 -4.92
C GLY A 38 -8.01 9.92 -4.57
N PRO A 39 -8.60 9.82 -3.37
CA PRO A 39 -9.65 10.71 -2.93
C PRO A 39 -9.23 12.17 -3.09
N GLY A 40 -10.14 13.01 -3.59
CA GLY A 40 -9.93 14.45 -3.68
C GLY A 40 -9.79 15.10 -2.30
N ALA A 41 -9.25 16.31 -2.26
CA ALA A 41 -9.12 17.09 -1.01
C ALA A 41 -10.47 17.40 -0.31
N ALA A 42 -11.59 17.23 -1.02
CA ALA A 42 -12.94 17.37 -0.49
C ALA A 42 -13.49 16.06 0.13
N ALA A 43 -12.78 14.93 0.00
CA ALA A 43 -13.11 13.74 0.80
C ALA A 43 -12.98 14.11 2.27
N GLU A 44 -13.97 13.74 3.08
CA GLU A 44 -13.87 13.91 4.54
C GLU A 44 -12.54 13.36 5.00
N SER A 45 -11.79 14.16 5.78
CA SER A 45 -10.50 13.74 6.31
C SER A 45 -10.71 12.45 7.12
N ASP A 46 -9.86 11.45 6.91
CA ASP A 46 -9.89 10.22 7.69
C ASP A 46 -9.88 10.56 9.21
N ALA A 47 -10.62 9.78 10.00
CA ALA A 47 -10.62 9.94 11.45
C ALA A 47 -9.19 9.93 12.01
N LEU A 48 -8.27 9.20 11.39
CA LEU A 48 -6.85 9.18 11.76
C LEU A 48 -6.23 10.58 11.75
N ASP A 49 -6.59 11.45 10.79
CA ASP A 49 -6.06 12.81 10.71
C ASP A 49 -6.61 13.74 11.80
N ARG A 50 -7.82 13.44 12.33
CA ARG A 50 -8.45 14.21 13.40
C ARG A 50 -7.99 13.81 14.81
N ALA A 51 -7.42 12.61 14.96
CA ALA A 51 -6.88 12.15 16.23
C ALA A 51 -5.71 13.04 16.67
N ARG A 52 -5.66 13.38 17.96
CA ARG A 52 -4.55 14.13 18.55
C ARG A 52 -3.61 13.18 19.28
N ILE A 53 -2.32 13.44 19.15
CA ILE A 53 -1.27 12.77 19.94
C ILE A 53 -1.23 13.44 21.30
N VAL A 54 -1.29 12.65 22.38
CA VAL A 54 -1.51 13.16 23.77
C VAL A 54 -0.35 12.77 24.68
N PRO A 55 0.65 13.63 24.83
CA PRO A 55 1.71 13.38 25.79
C PRO A 55 1.17 13.24 27.21
N PRO A 56 1.66 12.26 28.00
CA PRO A 56 1.31 12.14 29.42
C PRO A 56 1.94 13.26 30.27
N VAL A 57 1.33 13.58 31.38
CA VAL A 57 1.91 14.51 32.37
C VAL A 57 3.08 13.85 33.13
N PHE A 58 2.93 12.57 33.48
CA PHE A 58 3.95 11.78 34.16
C PHE A 58 4.62 10.82 33.16
N MET A 59 5.95 10.84 33.12
CA MET A 59 6.76 10.10 32.14
C MET A 59 7.72 9.12 32.81
N PRO A 60 7.24 7.98 33.34
CA PRO A 60 8.10 7.03 34.03
C PRO A 60 9.17 6.43 33.13
N GLU A 61 8.81 6.09 31.86
CA GLU A 61 9.76 5.54 30.88
C GLU A 61 10.89 6.55 30.56
N ARG A 62 10.59 7.86 30.62
CA ARG A 62 11.61 8.90 30.45
C ARG A 62 12.59 8.91 31.60
N LEU A 63 12.11 8.72 32.83
CA LEU A 63 12.98 8.61 34.02
C LEU A 63 13.89 7.38 33.93
N GLU A 64 13.36 6.25 33.51
CA GLU A 64 14.15 5.03 33.26
C GLU A 64 15.25 5.27 32.22
N LYS A 65 14.91 5.93 31.11
CA LYS A 65 15.85 6.27 30.07
C LYS A 65 16.92 7.27 30.50
N LEU A 66 16.56 8.25 31.35
CA LEU A 66 17.50 9.17 31.96
C LEU A 66 18.53 8.41 32.83
N ILE A 67 18.07 7.46 33.65
CA ILE A 67 18.95 6.63 34.46
C ILE A 67 19.87 5.78 33.61
N GLU A 68 19.35 5.15 32.54
CA GLU A 68 20.13 4.37 31.58
C GLU A 68 21.24 5.19 30.93
N LEU A 69 20.90 6.39 30.44
CA LEU A 69 21.81 7.27 29.70
C LEU A 69 22.72 8.12 30.62
N ALA A 70 22.42 8.23 31.92
CA ALA A 70 23.03 9.16 32.85
C ALA A 70 22.99 10.64 32.40
N ARG A 71 22.03 11.00 31.56
CA ARG A 71 21.74 12.35 31.07
C ARG A 71 20.27 12.47 30.67
N GLU A 72 19.77 13.70 30.52
CA GLU A 72 18.43 13.93 29.96
C GLU A 72 18.31 13.30 28.57
N PRO A 73 17.29 12.46 28.34
CA PRO A 73 17.02 11.91 27.02
C PRO A 73 16.51 12.96 26.05
N GLU A 74 16.91 12.83 24.80
CA GLU A 74 16.47 13.71 23.71
C GLU A 74 15.80 12.90 22.58
N PHE A 75 15.25 13.58 21.58
CA PHE A 75 14.58 12.92 20.47
C PHE A 75 15.53 12.01 19.65
N GLY A 76 16.83 12.29 19.65
CA GLY A 76 17.85 11.47 19.02
C GLY A 76 18.01 10.08 19.63
N ASP A 77 17.61 9.91 20.91
CA ASP A 77 17.66 8.62 21.61
C ASP A 77 16.50 7.68 21.26
N VAL A 78 15.56 8.12 20.44
CA VAL A 78 14.44 7.28 19.97
C VAL A 78 14.92 6.30 18.92
N ASP A 79 14.76 5.00 19.21
CA ASP A 79 14.98 3.93 18.24
C ASP A 79 13.76 3.75 17.33
N LEU A 80 13.97 3.93 16.04
CA LEU A 80 12.95 3.76 15.00
C LEU A 80 13.08 2.42 14.26
N ALA A 81 14.08 1.60 14.55
CA ALA A 81 14.27 0.32 13.89
C ALA A 81 13.14 -0.67 14.23
N VAL A 82 12.68 -1.43 13.26
CA VAL A 82 11.59 -2.40 13.42
C VAL A 82 11.85 -3.69 12.65
N ARG A 83 11.17 -4.77 13.06
CA ARG A 83 11.06 -5.98 12.23
C ARG A 83 9.75 -5.97 11.47
N THR A 84 9.84 -5.92 10.17
CA THR A 84 8.72 -5.75 9.24
C THR A 84 8.55 -7.03 8.42
N GLY A 85 7.59 -7.88 8.78
CA GLY A 85 7.30 -9.12 8.06
C GLY A 85 8.50 -10.04 7.85
N GLY A 86 9.36 -10.14 8.87
CA GLY A 86 10.58 -10.93 8.84
C GLY A 86 11.83 -10.20 8.34
N LEU A 87 11.69 -8.98 7.81
CA LEU A 87 12.79 -8.11 7.38
C LEU A 87 13.18 -7.14 8.51
N THR A 88 14.45 -6.80 8.63
CA THR A 88 14.90 -5.73 9.52
C THR A 88 14.85 -4.40 8.78
N ALA A 89 14.15 -3.41 9.30
CA ALA A 89 14.07 -2.08 8.72
C ALA A 89 14.65 -1.03 9.68
N SER A 90 15.40 -0.08 9.14
CA SER A 90 15.99 1.03 9.91
C SER A 90 14.93 2.00 10.47
N LEU A 91 13.77 2.05 9.83
CA LEU A 91 12.65 2.93 10.15
C LEU A 91 11.33 2.15 10.05
N PRO A 92 10.27 2.58 10.77
CA PRO A 92 8.94 1.96 10.66
C PRO A 92 8.22 2.39 9.37
N LEU A 93 8.96 2.40 8.27
CA LEU A 93 8.51 2.83 6.96
C LEU A 93 8.88 1.77 5.92
N TYR A 94 8.09 1.69 4.87
CA TYR A 94 8.41 0.92 3.67
C TYR A 94 7.94 1.65 2.42
N LEU A 95 8.58 1.36 1.29
CA LEU A 95 8.13 1.86 0.00
C LEU A 95 7.01 0.98 -0.51
N SER A 96 5.79 1.54 -0.58
CA SER A 96 4.60 0.82 -1.08
C SER A 96 4.72 0.47 -2.55
N ALA A 97 4.02 -0.58 -2.95
CA ALA A 97 4.03 -1.09 -4.30
C ALA A 97 3.65 -0.02 -5.34
N PHE A 98 4.52 0.20 -6.30
CA PHE A 98 4.20 0.81 -7.57
C PHE A 98 4.72 -0.07 -8.70
N GLY A 99 3.83 -0.35 -9.65
CA GLY A 99 4.12 -1.20 -10.80
C GLY A 99 4.74 -0.42 -11.96
N SER A 100 4.37 -0.77 -13.19
CA SER A 100 4.75 -0.05 -14.40
C SER A 100 4.01 1.28 -14.49
N THR A 101 4.36 2.25 -13.66
CA THR A 101 3.90 3.62 -13.85
C THR A 101 4.76 4.26 -14.94
N ARG A 102 4.12 4.74 -16.00
CA ARG A 102 4.74 5.67 -16.96
C ARG A 102 4.82 7.10 -16.40
N ALA A 103 4.47 7.27 -15.12
CA ALA A 103 4.66 8.51 -14.40
C ALA A 103 6.17 8.78 -14.28
N GLY A 104 6.66 9.67 -15.08
CA GLY A 104 8.07 10.01 -15.15
C GLY A 104 8.88 9.17 -16.16
N SER A 105 10.11 9.56 -16.38
CA SER A 105 11.09 8.83 -17.16
C SER A 105 11.34 7.45 -16.54
N GLY A 106 11.69 6.45 -17.32
CA GLY A 106 11.93 5.07 -16.85
C GLY A 106 12.89 4.92 -15.67
N ASP A 107 13.60 5.99 -15.30
CA ASP A 107 14.57 6.03 -14.21
C ASP A 107 13.96 6.28 -12.82
N LEU A 108 12.74 6.84 -12.72
CA LEU A 108 12.12 7.14 -11.41
C LEU A 108 12.05 5.93 -10.47
N ALA A 109 11.66 4.79 -11.00
CA ALA A 109 11.55 3.58 -10.20
C ALA A 109 12.90 3.03 -9.76
N VAL A 110 13.94 3.15 -10.59
CA VAL A 110 15.32 2.76 -10.26
C VAL A 110 15.90 3.72 -9.22
N GLN A 111 15.64 5.02 -9.35
CA GLN A 111 16.07 6.02 -8.35
C GLN A 111 15.35 5.82 -7.01
N ALA A 112 14.05 5.55 -7.02
CA ALA A 112 13.31 5.21 -5.80
C ALA A 112 13.88 3.95 -5.11
N SER A 113 14.25 2.94 -5.91
CA SER A 113 14.86 1.71 -5.41
C SER A 113 16.20 1.98 -4.73
N ARG A 114 17.06 2.77 -5.38
CA ARG A 114 18.37 3.14 -4.84
C ARG A 114 18.24 3.92 -3.53
N GLN A 115 17.35 4.91 -3.49
CA GLN A 115 17.12 5.71 -2.29
C GLN A 115 16.51 4.85 -1.16
N ALA A 116 15.55 3.96 -1.44
CA ALA A 116 15.01 3.03 -0.46
C ALA A 116 16.09 2.08 0.09
N GLY A 117 17.01 1.64 -0.77
CA GLY A 117 18.20 0.87 -0.37
C GLY A 117 19.07 1.65 0.61
N ARG A 118 19.48 2.88 0.28
CA ARG A 118 20.28 3.74 1.18
C ARG A 118 19.61 3.98 2.52
N LEU A 119 18.30 4.14 2.52
CA LEU A 119 17.50 4.31 3.74
C LEU A 119 17.37 3.02 4.56
N GLY A 120 17.68 1.85 4.02
CA GLY A 120 17.51 0.57 4.71
C GLY A 120 16.05 0.23 5.02
N ILE A 121 15.10 0.70 4.21
CA ILE A 121 13.67 0.39 4.35
C ILE A 121 13.24 -0.67 3.33
N PRO A 122 12.29 -1.56 3.66
CA PRO A 122 11.75 -2.50 2.69
C PRO A 122 11.12 -1.79 1.49
N MET A 123 11.27 -2.38 0.32
CA MET A 123 10.68 -1.87 -0.92
C MET A 123 9.78 -2.92 -1.55
N VAL A 124 8.55 -2.53 -1.88
CA VAL A 124 7.61 -3.38 -2.61
C VAL A 124 7.62 -3.02 -4.10
N ILE A 125 7.98 -3.97 -4.93
CA ILE A 125 7.85 -3.86 -6.40
C ILE A 125 6.46 -4.37 -6.77
N GLY A 126 5.63 -3.48 -7.33
CA GLY A 126 4.24 -3.78 -7.67
C GLY A 126 4.09 -4.73 -8.87
N GLU A 127 2.89 -5.21 -9.04
CA GLU A 127 2.50 -6.04 -10.19
C GLU A 127 2.56 -5.27 -11.52
N ASN A 128 2.37 -5.99 -12.62
CA ASN A 128 2.41 -5.49 -14.01
C ASN A 128 3.80 -5.02 -14.49
N MET A 129 4.85 -5.39 -13.80
CA MET A 129 6.22 -5.20 -14.31
C MET A 129 6.54 -6.14 -15.47
N VAL A 130 5.91 -7.30 -15.46
CA VAL A 130 5.99 -8.30 -16.52
C VAL A 130 4.64 -8.35 -17.23
N PRO A 131 4.61 -8.37 -18.58
CA PRO A 131 3.35 -8.49 -19.30
C PRO A 131 2.56 -9.75 -18.90
N VAL A 132 1.24 -9.65 -18.89
CA VAL A 132 0.30 -10.73 -18.52
C VAL A 132 0.50 -12.03 -19.32
N HIS A 133 1.26 -11.96 -20.40
CA HIS A 133 1.62 -13.11 -21.24
C HIS A 133 2.87 -13.87 -20.76
N GLY A 134 3.40 -13.50 -19.59
CA GLY A 134 4.60 -14.08 -18.99
C GLY A 134 5.90 -13.64 -19.67
N TYR A 135 7.01 -14.04 -19.06
CA TYR A 135 8.36 -13.70 -19.51
C TYR A 135 8.68 -14.14 -20.94
N ARG A 136 8.11 -15.27 -21.38
CA ARG A 136 8.41 -15.84 -22.70
C ARG A 136 7.91 -14.96 -23.85
N ARG A 137 6.97 -14.05 -23.61
CA ARG A 137 6.41 -13.14 -24.63
C ARG A 137 6.74 -11.66 -24.37
N GLY A 138 7.09 -11.28 -23.14
CA GLY A 138 7.45 -9.91 -22.77
C GLY A 138 8.91 -9.54 -23.03
N GLY A 139 9.74 -10.53 -23.33
CA GLY A 139 11.13 -10.37 -23.69
C GLY A 139 12.03 -9.93 -22.53
N ASP A 140 13.32 -9.79 -22.83
CA ASP A 140 14.38 -9.41 -21.89
C ASP A 140 14.18 -8.02 -21.25
N ALA A 141 13.41 -7.13 -21.89
CA ALA A 141 13.21 -5.76 -21.42
C ALA A 141 12.45 -5.69 -20.08
N ALA A 142 11.37 -6.47 -19.93
CA ALA A 142 10.59 -6.47 -18.68
C ALA A 142 11.37 -7.11 -17.51
N ARG A 143 12.10 -8.20 -17.79
CA ARG A 143 13.02 -8.83 -16.84
C ARG A 143 14.12 -7.84 -16.46
N SER A 144 14.73 -7.19 -17.42
CA SER A 144 15.79 -6.19 -17.19
C SER A 144 15.29 -5.02 -16.33
N ALA A 145 14.06 -4.53 -16.56
CA ALA A 145 13.48 -3.46 -15.76
C ALA A 145 13.21 -3.89 -14.31
N LEU A 146 12.76 -5.12 -14.08
CA LEU A 146 12.56 -5.67 -12.73
C LEU A 146 13.90 -5.85 -12.01
N LEU A 147 14.88 -6.49 -12.66
CA LEU A 147 16.21 -6.71 -12.08
C LEU A 147 16.95 -5.39 -11.84
N ALA A 148 16.83 -4.40 -12.72
CA ALA A 148 17.46 -3.09 -12.53
C ALA A 148 17.00 -2.40 -11.23
N ARG A 149 15.73 -2.56 -10.83
CA ARG A 149 15.26 -2.06 -9.53
C ARG A 149 15.89 -2.83 -8.36
N ILE A 150 15.97 -4.15 -8.48
CA ILE A 150 16.57 -5.02 -7.46
C ILE A 150 18.05 -4.69 -7.29
N ASP A 151 18.78 -4.59 -8.40
CA ASP A 151 20.20 -4.28 -8.41
C ASP A 151 20.47 -2.90 -7.80
N ALA A 152 19.72 -1.87 -8.23
CA ALA A 152 19.86 -0.52 -7.69
C ALA A 152 19.60 -0.44 -6.18
N TYR A 153 18.66 -1.26 -5.68
CA TYR A 153 18.41 -1.38 -4.25
C TYR A 153 19.58 -2.06 -3.54
N LEU A 154 20.04 -3.20 -4.04
CA LEU A 154 21.09 -4.01 -3.42
C LEU A 154 22.44 -3.29 -3.39
N GLU A 155 22.78 -2.56 -4.46
CA GLU A 155 24.01 -1.75 -4.55
C GLU A 155 24.08 -0.66 -3.46
N ALA A 156 22.92 -0.19 -2.99
CA ALA A 156 22.82 0.92 -2.06
C ALA A 156 22.49 0.50 -0.63
N ALA A 157 21.90 -0.69 -0.44
CA ALA A 157 21.37 -1.12 0.86
C ALA A 157 22.49 -1.54 1.82
N PRO A 158 22.43 -1.12 3.11
CA PRO A 158 23.31 -1.62 4.15
C PRO A 158 23.18 -3.15 4.33
N GLU A 159 24.24 -3.78 4.76
CA GLU A 159 24.24 -5.23 5.02
C GLU A 159 23.21 -5.58 6.11
N GLY A 160 22.42 -6.62 5.86
CA GLY A 160 21.45 -7.14 6.84
C GLY A 160 20.20 -6.30 7.06
N VAL A 161 20.07 -5.13 6.43
CA VAL A 161 18.95 -4.19 6.62
C VAL A 161 18.15 -4.01 5.33
N GLY A 162 16.85 -3.75 5.47
CA GLY A 162 15.92 -3.62 4.35
C GLY A 162 15.59 -4.97 3.71
N GLY A 163 15.04 -4.93 2.52
CA GLY A 163 14.70 -6.10 1.72
C GLY A 163 13.76 -5.74 0.57
N ILE A 164 13.62 -6.68 -0.35
CA ILE A 164 12.75 -6.55 -1.52
C ILE A 164 11.53 -7.43 -1.33
N VAL A 165 10.37 -6.85 -1.63
CA VAL A 165 9.09 -7.54 -1.68
C VAL A 165 8.57 -7.49 -3.11
N VAL A 166 8.28 -8.63 -3.72
CA VAL A 166 7.75 -8.68 -5.09
C VAL A 166 6.29 -9.08 -5.04
N GLN A 167 5.46 -8.14 -5.45
CA GLN A 167 4.00 -8.28 -5.41
C GLN A 167 3.47 -8.82 -6.72
N GLN A 168 2.52 -9.75 -6.63
CA GLN A 168 1.67 -10.18 -7.74
C GLN A 168 0.21 -10.12 -7.33
N SER A 169 -0.65 -9.71 -8.25
CA SER A 169 -2.09 -9.85 -8.08
C SER A 169 -2.52 -11.30 -8.32
N THR A 170 -3.73 -11.63 -7.89
CA THR A 170 -4.34 -12.93 -8.18
C THR A 170 -4.51 -13.18 -9.67
N GLU A 171 -4.48 -12.14 -10.50
CA GLU A 171 -4.57 -12.24 -11.96
C GLU A 171 -3.22 -12.53 -12.61
N ASP A 172 -2.14 -12.02 -12.01
CA ASP A 172 -0.79 -12.16 -12.55
C ASP A 172 -0.10 -13.46 -12.08
N ALA A 173 -0.81 -14.32 -11.36
CA ALA A 173 -0.28 -15.59 -10.87
C ALA A 173 0.31 -16.47 -11.99
N ASP A 174 -0.22 -16.36 -13.20
CA ASP A 174 0.27 -17.06 -14.37
C ASP A 174 1.57 -16.48 -14.96
N SER A 175 2.04 -15.33 -14.49
CA SER A 175 3.22 -14.66 -15.05
C SER A 175 4.55 -15.28 -14.61
N GLU A 176 4.50 -16.20 -13.66
CA GLU A 176 5.65 -16.95 -13.12
C GLU A 176 6.79 -16.05 -12.55
N VAL A 177 6.49 -14.80 -12.21
CA VAL A 177 7.49 -13.83 -11.74
C VAL A 177 8.20 -14.32 -10.47
N TRP A 178 7.46 -14.91 -9.54
CA TRP A 178 8.04 -15.45 -8.32
C TRP A 178 8.96 -16.65 -8.60
N ASN A 179 8.57 -17.56 -9.52
CA ASN A 179 9.42 -18.68 -9.94
C ASN A 179 10.73 -18.19 -10.54
N LEU A 180 10.64 -17.17 -11.41
CA LEU A 180 11.82 -16.59 -12.01
C LEU A 180 12.75 -16.02 -10.96
N LEU A 181 12.25 -15.12 -10.09
CA LEU A 181 13.08 -14.46 -9.09
C LEU A 181 13.65 -15.44 -8.07
N TYR A 182 12.88 -16.47 -7.69
CA TYR A 182 13.37 -17.49 -6.77
C TYR A 182 14.56 -18.31 -7.33
N SER A 183 14.68 -18.38 -8.65
CA SER A 183 15.72 -19.11 -9.37
C SER A 183 16.82 -18.23 -9.95
N ASP A 184 16.63 -16.90 -10.00
CA ASP A 184 17.55 -15.98 -10.64
C ASP A 184 18.82 -15.78 -9.79
N PRO A 185 20.02 -15.89 -10.38
CA PRO A 185 21.27 -15.63 -9.65
C PRO A 185 21.35 -14.23 -9.04
N ALA A 186 20.75 -13.19 -9.65
CA ALA A 186 20.77 -11.82 -9.14
C ALA A 186 20.02 -11.68 -7.80
N THR A 187 19.01 -12.50 -7.55
CA THR A 187 18.25 -12.47 -6.28
C THR A 187 18.81 -13.39 -5.19
N ARG A 188 19.80 -14.20 -5.51
CA ARG A 188 20.40 -15.14 -4.56
C ARG A 188 20.86 -14.48 -3.25
N PRO A 189 21.51 -13.29 -3.24
CA PRO A 189 21.90 -12.61 -2.00
C PRO A 189 20.72 -12.28 -1.09
N LEU A 190 19.56 -11.91 -1.68
CA LEU A 190 18.33 -11.66 -0.91
C LEU A 190 17.75 -12.93 -0.31
N LEU A 191 17.76 -14.04 -1.06
CA LEU A 191 17.28 -15.35 -0.58
C LEU A 191 18.15 -15.91 0.53
N GLU A 192 19.47 -15.83 0.39
CA GLU A 192 20.42 -16.35 1.38
C GLU A 192 20.42 -15.53 2.67
N SER A 193 20.22 -14.21 2.57
CA SER A 193 20.09 -13.32 3.73
C SER A 193 18.68 -13.27 4.32
N GLY A 194 17.68 -13.96 3.73
CA GLY A 194 16.28 -13.90 4.14
C GLY A 194 15.60 -12.54 3.92
N ARG A 195 16.12 -11.73 2.98
CA ARG A 195 15.65 -10.37 2.67
C ARG A 195 14.78 -10.30 1.43
N LEU A 196 14.27 -11.42 0.92
CA LEU A 196 13.27 -11.51 -0.14
C LEU A 196 11.90 -11.89 0.44
N ALA A 197 10.87 -11.18 0.03
CA ALA A 197 9.49 -11.53 0.30
C ALA A 197 8.67 -11.55 -1.00
N PHE A 198 7.64 -12.40 -1.02
CA PHE A 198 6.61 -12.40 -2.05
C PHE A 198 5.29 -11.95 -1.44
N GLU A 199 4.60 -11.02 -2.09
CA GLU A 199 3.33 -10.50 -1.62
C GLU A 199 2.19 -10.83 -2.59
N LEU A 200 1.19 -11.52 -2.07
CA LEU A 200 -0.07 -11.74 -2.76
C LEU A 200 -0.97 -10.52 -2.57
N LYS A 201 -1.36 -9.86 -3.66
CA LYS A 201 -2.29 -8.73 -3.64
C LYS A 201 -3.69 -9.17 -4.05
N THR A 202 -4.66 -8.93 -3.18
CA THR A 202 -6.08 -9.19 -3.43
C THR A 202 -6.86 -7.93 -3.81
N GLY A 203 -6.22 -6.76 -3.73
CA GLY A 203 -6.79 -5.47 -4.07
C GLY A 203 -5.95 -4.33 -3.49
N GLN A 204 -6.41 -3.10 -3.69
CA GLN A 204 -5.79 -1.88 -3.16
C GLN A 204 -6.85 -0.78 -3.04
N GLY A 205 -6.61 0.27 -2.26
CA GLY A 205 -7.39 1.48 -2.08
C GLY A 205 -8.73 1.54 -2.82
N ALA A 206 -8.79 2.31 -3.87
CA ALA A 206 -10.00 2.48 -4.70
C ALA A 206 -10.27 1.36 -5.72
N LYS A 207 -9.58 0.23 -5.62
CA LYS A 207 -9.79 -0.95 -6.50
C LYS A 207 -10.10 -2.20 -5.69
N PRO A 208 -11.26 -2.25 -5.01
CA PRO A 208 -11.64 -3.43 -4.26
C PRO A 208 -12.00 -4.57 -5.21
N GLY A 209 -11.18 -5.60 -5.26
CA GLY A 209 -11.48 -6.86 -5.95
C GLY A 209 -11.77 -6.78 -7.45
N LEU A 210 -11.70 -5.59 -8.06
CA LEU A 210 -11.95 -5.40 -9.48
C LEU A 210 -10.72 -5.67 -10.36
N GLY A 211 -9.78 -6.44 -9.90
CA GLY A 211 -8.55 -6.79 -10.55
C GLY A 211 -8.23 -6.03 -11.83
N GLY A 212 -7.09 -5.41 -11.92
CA GLY A 212 -6.50 -4.94 -13.17
C GLY A 212 -7.32 -4.11 -14.16
N MET A 213 -8.19 -3.18 -13.71
CA MET A 213 -8.74 -2.18 -14.64
C MET A 213 -7.60 -1.40 -15.29
N THR A 214 -7.48 -1.50 -16.61
CA THR A 214 -6.38 -0.91 -17.37
C THR A 214 -6.92 -0.28 -18.64
N VAL A 215 -6.37 0.87 -19.01
CA VAL A 215 -6.62 1.46 -20.32
C VAL A 215 -5.60 0.87 -21.31
N VAL A 216 -6.09 0.32 -22.41
CA VAL A 216 -5.27 -0.29 -23.45
C VAL A 216 -5.56 0.35 -24.80
N SER A 217 -4.59 0.30 -25.70
CA SER A 217 -4.80 0.72 -27.09
C SER A 217 -5.72 -0.25 -27.86
N GLY A 218 -6.30 0.20 -28.95
CA GLY A 218 -7.13 -0.67 -29.80
C GLY A 218 -6.40 -1.92 -30.32
N ALA A 219 -5.11 -1.80 -30.60
CA ALA A 219 -4.30 -2.92 -31.06
C ALA A 219 -4.07 -3.94 -29.92
N GLU A 220 -3.77 -3.50 -28.72
CA GLU A 220 -3.65 -4.35 -27.52
C GLU A 220 -5.00 -4.97 -27.15
N ALA A 221 -6.09 -4.20 -27.25
CA ALA A 221 -7.44 -4.65 -26.98
C ALA A 221 -7.82 -5.88 -27.82
N ALA A 222 -7.49 -5.88 -29.11
CA ALA A 222 -7.75 -7.01 -29.99
C ALA A 222 -7.01 -8.28 -29.58
N GLN A 223 -5.80 -8.16 -29.03
CA GLN A 223 -5.02 -9.30 -28.54
C GLN A 223 -5.53 -9.84 -27.20
N LEU A 224 -6.15 -8.97 -26.40
CA LEU A 224 -6.60 -9.29 -25.04
C LEU A 224 -8.05 -9.78 -24.98
N ALA A 225 -8.88 -9.48 -25.98
CA ALA A 225 -10.32 -9.76 -26.01
C ALA A 225 -10.70 -11.24 -25.80
N GLY A 226 -9.78 -12.17 -26.06
CA GLY A 226 -10.00 -13.61 -25.83
C GLY A 226 -9.83 -14.02 -24.35
N ARG A 227 -9.17 -13.21 -23.52
CA ARG A 227 -8.87 -13.51 -22.12
C ARG A 227 -9.53 -12.56 -21.14
N PHE A 228 -9.81 -11.34 -21.56
CA PHE A 228 -10.33 -10.29 -20.70
C PHE A 228 -11.54 -9.63 -21.33
N ALA A 229 -12.44 -9.11 -20.51
CA ALA A 229 -13.47 -8.22 -20.99
C ALA A 229 -12.82 -6.90 -21.43
N VAL A 230 -13.02 -6.55 -22.70
CA VAL A 230 -12.54 -5.29 -23.28
C VAL A 230 -13.75 -4.51 -23.77
N THR A 231 -13.92 -3.28 -23.27
CA THR A 231 -15.15 -2.51 -23.49
C THR A 231 -14.82 -1.11 -23.99
N GLU A 232 -15.64 -0.63 -24.92
CA GLU A 232 -15.62 0.76 -25.39
C GLU A 232 -16.42 1.63 -24.43
N VAL A 233 -15.74 2.48 -23.65
CA VAL A 233 -16.37 3.35 -22.64
C VAL A 233 -15.96 4.82 -22.80
N PHE A 234 -14.96 5.11 -23.62
CA PHE A 234 -14.40 6.45 -23.74
C PHE A 234 -15.03 7.29 -24.86
N GLY A 235 -15.91 6.70 -25.65
CA GLY A 235 -16.62 7.32 -26.77
C GLY A 235 -16.24 6.70 -28.11
N PRO A 236 -17.05 6.94 -29.17
CA PRO A 236 -16.89 6.28 -30.45
C PRO A 236 -15.61 6.66 -31.21
N ASP A 237 -15.09 7.86 -30.95
CA ASP A 237 -13.90 8.38 -31.63
C ASP A 237 -12.59 8.09 -30.86
N ASP A 238 -12.67 7.44 -29.69
CA ASP A 238 -11.50 7.11 -28.88
C ASP A 238 -11.06 5.68 -29.18
N GLU A 239 -9.79 5.53 -29.60
CA GLU A 239 -9.21 4.22 -29.89
C GLU A 239 -8.87 3.41 -28.61
N ARG A 240 -8.87 4.07 -27.45
CA ARG A 240 -8.60 3.41 -26.17
C ARG A 240 -9.79 2.57 -25.73
N ARG A 241 -9.47 1.48 -25.06
CA ARG A 241 -10.45 0.53 -24.52
C ARG A 241 -10.19 0.30 -23.04
N LEU A 242 -11.23 0.01 -22.30
CA LEU A 242 -11.13 -0.44 -20.92
C LEU A 242 -10.96 -1.95 -20.92
N ARG A 243 -9.81 -2.43 -20.42
CA ARG A 243 -9.64 -3.82 -20.05
C ARG A 243 -10.08 -4.01 -18.61
N CYS A 244 -11.05 -4.86 -18.37
CA CYS A 244 -11.42 -5.33 -17.05
C CYS A 244 -11.02 -6.80 -16.92
N ALA A 245 -10.23 -7.10 -15.91
CA ALA A 245 -10.10 -8.48 -15.49
C ALA A 245 -11.32 -8.82 -14.61
N THR A 246 -11.76 -10.04 -14.72
CA THR A 246 -12.72 -10.58 -13.77
C THR A 246 -11.96 -10.85 -12.46
N PRO A 247 -12.34 -10.29 -11.33
CA PRO A 247 -11.62 -10.52 -10.07
C PRO A 247 -11.66 -11.99 -9.62
N GLY A 248 -12.45 -12.81 -10.28
CA GLY A 248 -12.70 -14.17 -9.85
C GLY A 248 -13.37 -14.21 -8.47
N THR A 249 -13.84 -15.36 -8.09
CA THR A 249 -14.30 -15.61 -6.73
C THR A 249 -13.10 -15.72 -5.81
N PHE A 250 -13.05 -14.91 -4.77
CA PHE A 250 -12.01 -14.97 -3.74
C PHE A 250 -12.66 -15.26 -2.38
N THR A 251 -12.25 -16.34 -1.73
CA THR A 251 -12.76 -16.80 -0.44
C THR A 251 -11.61 -16.96 0.56
N ASP A 252 -11.94 -17.10 1.83
CA ASP A 252 -10.97 -17.40 2.88
C ASP A 252 -10.22 -18.72 2.63
N GLU A 253 -10.89 -19.73 2.07
CA GLU A 253 -10.25 -20.99 1.71
C GLU A 253 -9.26 -20.80 0.56
N ILE A 254 -9.60 -20.01 -0.45
CA ILE A 254 -8.67 -19.68 -1.55
C ILE A 254 -7.46 -18.95 -0.98
N LEU A 255 -7.64 -18.00 -0.06
CA LEU A 255 -6.54 -17.31 0.60
C LEU A 255 -5.61 -18.30 1.32
N ARG A 256 -6.18 -19.21 2.12
CA ARG A 256 -5.38 -20.24 2.83
C ARG A 256 -4.58 -21.12 1.87
N GLN A 257 -5.19 -21.53 0.77
CA GLN A 257 -4.52 -22.37 -0.23
C GLN A 257 -3.40 -21.61 -0.95
N GLN A 258 -3.63 -20.35 -1.31
CA GLN A 258 -2.59 -19.50 -1.93
C GLN A 258 -1.39 -19.30 -1.00
N LEU A 259 -1.63 -19.00 0.27
CA LEU A 259 -0.54 -18.83 1.25
C LEU A 259 0.23 -20.14 1.48
N ARG A 260 -0.49 -21.28 1.55
CA ARG A 260 0.15 -22.60 1.64
C ARG A 260 1.00 -22.88 0.41
N PHE A 261 0.48 -22.57 -0.77
CA PHE A 261 1.22 -22.70 -2.04
C PHE A 261 2.51 -21.87 -2.03
N MET A 262 2.43 -20.59 -1.65
CA MET A 262 3.59 -19.70 -1.60
C MET A 262 4.66 -20.23 -0.64
N ARG A 263 4.28 -20.62 0.57
CA ARG A 263 5.20 -21.14 1.58
C ARG A 263 5.86 -22.45 1.20
N ASN A 264 5.12 -23.33 0.52
CA ASN A 264 5.64 -24.62 0.08
C ASN A 264 6.59 -24.49 -1.11
N ASN A 265 6.30 -23.60 -2.05
CA ASN A 265 7.11 -23.44 -3.25
C ASN A 265 8.29 -22.48 -3.06
N PHE A 266 8.19 -21.54 -2.12
CA PHE A 266 9.19 -20.50 -1.88
C PHE A 266 9.65 -20.46 -0.39
N PRO A 267 10.13 -21.57 0.19
CA PRO A 267 10.38 -21.66 1.63
C PRO A 267 11.47 -20.72 2.17
N LYS A 268 12.32 -20.15 1.30
CA LYS A 268 13.34 -19.16 1.68
C LYS A 268 12.86 -17.70 1.55
N ALA A 269 11.73 -17.46 0.88
CA ALA A 269 11.14 -16.15 0.79
C ALA A 269 10.10 -15.95 1.90
N ARG A 270 9.93 -14.69 2.38
CA ARG A 270 8.85 -14.34 3.28
C ARG A 270 7.54 -14.26 2.51
N THR A 271 6.43 -14.52 3.18
CA THR A 271 5.10 -14.52 2.57
C THR A 271 4.27 -13.38 3.12
N TRP A 272 3.97 -12.41 2.27
CA TRP A 272 3.16 -11.24 2.61
C TRP A 272 1.83 -11.27 1.86
N VAL A 273 0.83 -10.59 2.40
CA VAL A 273 -0.48 -10.41 1.76
C VAL A 273 -0.91 -8.96 1.85
N LYS A 274 -1.42 -8.41 0.75
CA LYS A 274 -2.01 -7.08 0.72
C LYS A 274 -3.50 -7.14 0.42
N PHE A 275 -4.30 -6.51 1.29
CA PHE A 275 -5.74 -6.38 1.16
C PHE A 275 -6.16 -4.96 0.75
N HIS A 276 -7.28 -4.88 0.04
CA HIS A 276 -8.03 -3.64 -0.13
C HIS A 276 -8.81 -3.31 1.16
N PRO A 277 -9.30 -2.06 1.32
CA PRO A 277 -10.06 -1.63 2.49
C PRO A 277 -11.51 -2.18 2.45
N GLY A 278 -11.63 -3.49 2.55
CA GLY A 278 -12.92 -4.19 2.53
C GLY A 278 -13.62 -4.22 3.88
N ARG A 279 -14.94 -4.43 3.88
CA ARG A 279 -15.75 -4.46 5.11
C ARG A 279 -15.34 -5.57 6.09
N ASP A 280 -14.77 -6.66 5.60
CA ASP A 280 -14.35 -7.85 6.34
C ASP A 280 -12.82 -7.92 6.57
N ILE A 281 -12.16 -6.77 6.47
CA ILE A 281 -10.70 -6.66 6.57
C ILE A 281 -10.12 -7.29 7.85
N GLY A 282 -10.82 -7.21 8.98
CA GLY A 282 -10.41 -7.85 10.22
C GLY A 282 -10.39 -9.37 10.14
N LEU A 283 -11.41 -9.97 9.51
CA LEU A 283 -11.45 -11.42 9.27
C LEU A 283 -10.35 -11.84 8.29
N ALA A 284 -10.17 -11.09 7.20
CA ALA A 284 -9.16 -11.37 6.19
C ALA A 284 -7.74 -11.34 6.79
N ALA A 285 -7.44 -10.34 7.63
CA ALA A 285 -6.16 -10.22 8.32
C ALA A 285 -5.89 -11.42 9.24
N ARG A 286 -6.83 -11.76 10.12
CA ARG A 286 -6.71 -12.95 11.00
C ARG A 286 -6.54 -14.24 10.20
N THR A 287 -7.31 -14.42 9.13
CA THR A 287 -7.20 -15.61 8.25
C THR A 287 -5.81 -15.70 7.63
N ALA A 288 -5.23 -14.58 7.18
CA ALA A 288 -3.90 -14.56 6.60
C ALA A 288 -2.81 -14.91 7.63
N TRP A 289 -2.85 -14.32 8.84
CA TRP A 289 -1.89 -14.67 9.90
C TRP A 289 -2.02 -16.13 10.33
N ALA A 290 -3.25 -16.63 10.53
CA ALA A 290 -3.50 -18.03 10.86
C ALA A 290 -3.00 -18.99 9.76
N ALA A 291 -3.00 -18.57 8.50
CA ALA A 291 -2.44 -19.32 7.39
C ALA A 291 -0.91 -19.17 7.25
N GLY A 292 -0.28 -18.34 8.10
CA GLY A 292 1.17 -18.19 8.21
C GLY A 292 1.74 -17.06 7.35
N ALA A 293 0.98 -16.01 7.06
CA ALA A 293 1.55 -14.81 6.48
C ALA A 293 2.54 -14.14 7.46
N ASP A 294 3.74 -13.79 6.96
CA ASP A 294 4.75 -13.05 7.74
C ASP A 294 4.35 -11.58 7.92
N ALA A 295 3.58 -11.01 6.99
CA ALA A 295 2.98 -9.69 7.12
C ALA A 295 1.63 -9.60 6.39
N VAL A 296 0.76 -8.76 6.93
CA VAL A 296 -0.49 -8.35 6.31
C VAL A 296 -0.44 -6.85 6.07
N THR A 297 -0.65 -6.44 4.82
CA THR A 297 -0.73 -5.04 4.42
C THR A 297 -2.20 -4.66 4.21
N VAL A 298 -2.64 -3.55 4.78
CA VAL A 298 -3.93 -2.92 4.50
C VAL A 298 -3.73 -1.55 3.87
N ASP A 299 -4.41 -1.33 2.74
CA ASP A 299 -4.56 0.01 2.17
C ASP A 299 -5.85 0.64 2.71
N GLY A 300 -5.81 1.93 3.12
CA GLY A 300 -7.02 2.71 3.28
C GLY A 300 -7.62 3.13 1.92
N ALA A 301 -8.86 3.59 1.91
CA ALA A 301 -9.49 4.18 0.74
C ALA A 301 -8.67 5.37 0.17
N GLU A 302 -7.88 6.03 1.03
CA GLU A 302 -6.94 7.09 0.68
C GLU A 302 -5.73 6.59 -0.12
N GLY A 303 -5.57 5.27 -0.27
CA GLY A 303 -4.52 4.67 -1.08
C GLY A 303 -4.62 5.09 -2.53
N GLY A 304 -3.49 5.46 -3.13
CA GLY A 304 -3.42 5.86 -4.53
C GLY A 304 -3.50 4.67 -5.47
N THR A 305 -3.87 4.96 -6.70
CA THR A 305 -3.85 3.99 -7.81
C THR A 305 -3.39 4.66 -9.09
N GLY A 306 -2.88 3.90 -10.05
CA GLY A 306 -2.48 4.42 -11.35
C GLY A 306 -3.66 4.89 -12.19
N TRP A 307 -4.83 4.26 -12.07
CA TRP A 307 -6.07 4.66 -12.71
C TRP A 307 -7.26 3.86 -12.13
N ALA A 308 -8.39 4.50 -11.91
CA ALA A 308 -9.65 3.86 -11.52
C ALA A 308 -10.85 4.75 -11.87
N PRO A 309 -12.07 4.20 -11.98
CA PRO A 309 -13.29 5.00 -12.11
C PRO A 309 -13.44 5.99 -10.94
N ARG A 310 -13.88 7.20 -11.21
CA ARG A 310 -14.08 8.25 -10.18
C ARG A 310 -14.98 7.78 -9.04
N VAL A 311 -16.07 7.09 -9.36
CA VAL A 311 -17.00 6.55 -8.35
C VAL A 311 -16.31 5.60 -7.37
N LEU A 312 -15.30 4.86 -7.80
CA LEU A 312 -14.51 4.01 -6.91
C LEU A 312 -13.48 4.81 -6.12
N LEU A 313 -12.90 5.85 -6.73
CA LEU A 313 -11.97 6.75 -6.04
C LEU A 313 -12.66 7.50 -4.89
N ASP A 314 -13.90 7.93 -5.10
CA ASP A 314 -14.61 8.83 -4.19
C ASP A 314 -15.50 8.09 -3.17
N GLN A 315 -15.95 6.86 -3.48
CA GLN A 315 -17.03 6.19 -2.72
C GLN A 315 -16.72 4.74 -2.33
N ALA A 316 -15.60 4.15 -2.75
CA ALA A 316 -15.32 2.75 -2.47
C ALA A 316 -14.17 2.59 -1.48
N GLY A 317 -14.37 1.65 -0.55
CA GLY A 317 -13.39 1.28 0.46
C GLY A 317 -13.59 1.98 1.80
N LEU A 318 -13.04 1.38 2.84
CA LEU A 318 -13.04 1.95 4.19
C LEU A 318 -11.84 2.91 4.34
N PRO A 319 -12.00 4.04 5.04
CA PRO A 319 -10.88 4.85 5.50
C PRO A 319 -9.89 4.01 6.32
N LEU A 320 -8.62 4.39 6.32
CA LEU A 320 -7.57 3.62 7.01
C LEU A 320 -7.85 3.46 8.50
N ALA A 321 -8.31 4.52 9.18
CA ALA A 321 -8.69 4.42 10.59
C ALA A 321 -9.72 3.31 10.84
N GLU A 322 -10.74 3.23 9.99
CA GLU A 322 -11.78 2.20 10.12
C GLU A 322 -11.24 0.79 9.81
N CYS A 323 -10.31 0.68 8.87
CA CYS A 323 -9.62 -0.60 8.62
C CYS A 323 -8.86 -1.06 9.87
N LEU A 324 -8.05 -0.17 10.48
CA LEU A 324 -7.30 -0.46 11.70
C LEU A 324 -8.23 -0.82 12.86
N ARG A 325 -9.35 -0.10 13.00
CA ARG A 325 -10.37 -0.40 14.01
C ARG A 325 -10.95 -1.80 13.85
N ARG A 326 -11.28 -2.22 12.63
CA ARG A 326 -11.83 -3.57 12.35
C ARG A 326 -10.80 -4.67 12.53
N ILE A 327 -9.54 -4.42 12.24
CA ILE A 327 -8.46 -5.35 12.52
C ILE A 327 -8.27 -5.50 14.04
N GLY A 328 -8.37 -4.39 14.78
CA GLY A 328 -8.14 -4.36 16.22
C GLY A 328 -6.68 -4.63 16.56
N ARG A 329 -6.43 -5.36 17.65
CA ARG A 329 -5.08 -5.75 18.04
C ARG A 329 -4.52 -6.77 17.04
N PRO A 330 -3.43 -6.46 16.31
CA PRO A 330 -2.87 -7.38 15.34
C PRO A 330 -2.32 -8.65 15.99
N GLU A 331 -2.55 -9.80 15.34
CA GLU A 331 -2.00 -11.10 15.76
C GLU A 331 -0.60 -11.37 15.15
N GLY A 332 -0.14 -10.48 14.27
CA GLY A 332 1.15 -10.56 13.59
C GLY A 332 1.57 -9.20 13.03
N CYS A 333 2.57 -9.18 12.15
CA CYS A 333 3.02 -7.94 11.52
C CYS A 333 1.90 -7.32 10.67
N LEU A 334 1.46 -6.12 11.04
CA LEU A 334 0.51 -5.30 10.31
C LEU A 334 1.22 -4.14 9.62
N LEU A 335 1.02 -4.01 8.33
CA LEU A 335 1.49 -2.89 7.53
C LEU A 335 0.30 -2.04 7.09
N ALA A 336 0.41 -0.73 7.23
CA ALA A 336 -0.65 0.20 6.88
C ALA A 336 -0.20 1.18 5.80
N SER A 337 -1.04 1.42 4.80
CA SER A 337 -0.79 2.42 3.76
C SER A 337 -2.08 3.18 3.40
N GLY A 338 -1.91 4.34 2.79
CA GLY A 338 -3.00 5.26 2.47
C GLY A 338 -2.80 6.63 3.11
N GLY A 339 -2.57 7.65 2.28
CA GLY A 339 -2.39 9.03 2.73
C GLY A 339 -1.11 9.32 3.52
N MET A 340 -0.13 8.41 3.54
CA MET A 340 1.11 8.58 4.31
C MET A 340 2.07 9.53 3.60
N TRP A 341 2.42 10.63 4.27
CA TRP A 341 3.39 11.62 3.78
C TRP A 341 4.03 12.45 4.91
N GLU A 342 3.58 12.27 6.19
CA GLU A 342 4.05 13.01 7.36
C GLU A 342 4.12 12.11 8.58
N GLY A 343 4.94 12.48 9.58
CA GLY A 343 5.19 11.67 10.77
C GLY A 343 4.01 11.60 11.74
N GLY A 344 3.17 12.63 11.78
CA GLY A 344 1.98 12.63 12.63
C GLY A 344 0.98 11.55 12.26
N ARG A 345 0.66 11.40 10.97
CA ARG A 345 -0.21 10.34 10.47
C ARG A 345 0.44 8.97 10.64
N ALA A 346 1.75 8.88 10.37
CA ALA A 346 2.52 7.66 10.57
C ALA A 346 2.45 7.19 12.03
N LEU A 347 2.71 8.09 13.00
CA LEU A 347 2.65 7.77 14.43
C LEU A 347 1.26 7.24 14.84
N ARG A 348 0.19 7.89 14.39
CA ARG A 348 -1.17 7.47 14.72
C ARG A 348 -1.45 6.03 14.23
N ALA A 349 -1.03 5.69 13.01
CA ALA A 349 -1.17 4.32 12.51
C ALA A 349 -0.32 3.31 13.31
N LEU A 350 0.91 3.70 13.70
CA LEU A 350 1.78 2.87 14.55
C LEU A 350 1.18 2.67 15.94
N ALA A 351 0.63 3.72 16.56
CA ALA A 351 -0.05 3.64 17.85
C ALA A 351 -1.29 2.72 17.82
N LEU A 352 -1.92 2.57 16.66
CA LEU A 352 -3.04 1.64 16.43
C LEU A 352 -2.59 0.22 16.05
N GLY A 353 -1.30 -0.08 16.18
CA GLY A 353 -0.76 -1.43 16.04
C GLY A 353 -0.11 -1.74 14.69
N ALA A 354 -0.01 -0.78 13.78
CA ALA A 354 0.81 -0.99 12.59
C ALA A 354 2.29 -1.12 12.98
N THR A 355 2.98 -2.09 12.39
CA THR A 355 4.43 -2.28 12.57
C THR A 355 5.22 -1.27 11.74
N ALA A 356 4.73 -0.97 10.55
CA ALA A 356 5.31 0.02 9.65
C ALA A 356 4.23 0.62 8.73
N VAL A 357 4.51 1.80 8.18
CA VAL A 357 3.60 2.49 7.26
C VAL A 357 4.23 2.66 5.88
N GLY A 358 3.38 2.57 4.85
CA GLY A 358 3.81 2.56 3.45
C GLY A 358 3.69 3.90 2.76
N LEU A 359 4.77 4.34 2.15
CA LEU A 359 4.82 5.53 1.31
C LEU A 359 4.51 5.16 -0.15
N GLY A 360 3.40 5.64 -0.67
CA GLY A 360 2.98 5.44 -2.07
C GLY A 360 3.18 6.70 -2.91
N ARG A 361 2.11 7.47 -3.15
CA ARG A 361 2.15 8.70 -3.94
C ARG A 361 3.22 9.69 -3.48
N ALA A 362 3.38 9.85 -2.16
CA ALA A 362 4.37 10.75 -1.59
C ALA A 362 5.80 10.41 -2.04
N SER A 363 6.14 9.11 -2.11
CA SER A 363 7.46 8.69 -2.57
C SER A 363 7.70 9.00 -4.05
N LEU A 364 6.68 8.78 -4.90
CA LEU A 364 6.79 9.09 -6.32
C LEU A 364 6.92 10.59 -6.58
N ILE A 365 6.15 11.41 -5.88
CA ILE A 365 6.25 12.87 -5.94
C ILE A 365 7.64 13.34 -5.46
N ALA A 366 8.16 12.76 -4.38
CA ALA A 366 9.46 13.12 -3.86
C ALA A 366 10.62 12.79 -4.82
N VAL A 367 10.56 11.61 -5.47
CA VAL A 367 11.57 11.23 -6.48
C VAL A 367 11.41 12.04 -7.77
N ASP A 368 10.17 12.41 -8.15
CA ASP A 368 9.91 13.29 -9.30
C ASP A 368 10.50 14.70 -9.07
N GLU A 369 10.39 15.22 -7.83
CA GLU A 369 10.95 16.52 -7.44
C GLU A 369 12.49 16.51 -7.43
N ASP A 370 13.09 15.46 -6.85
CA ASP A 370 14.55 15.28 -6.83
C ASP A 370 14.89 13.79 -6.99
N PRO A 371 15.26 13.36 -8.20
CA PRO A 371 15.56 11.96 -8.51
C PRO A 371 16.72 11.36 -7.71
N ASP A 372 17.63 12.19 -7.19
CA ASP A 372 18.82 11.72 -6.48
C ASP A 372 18.60 11.57 -4.96
N HIS A 373 17.81 12.49 -4.33
CA HIS A 373 17.68 12.60 -2.89
C HIS A 373 16.27 12.92 -2.37
N GLY A 374 15.27 13.08 -3.23
CA GLY A 374 13.95 13.55 -2.82
C GLY A 374 13.26 12.61 -1.85
N LEU A 375 13.31 11.31 -2.09
CA LEU A 375 12.76 10.32 -1.17
C LEU A 375 13.50 10.26 0.17
N GLU A 376 14.83 10.40 0.14
CA GLU A 376 15.63 10.44 1.37
C GLU A 376 15.22 11.61 2.25
N ARG A 377 15.12 12.82 1.68
CA ARG A 377 14.71 14.03 2.42
C ARG A 377 13.29 13.92 2.97
N LEU A 378 12.36 13.36 2.20
CA LEU A 378 11.00 13.10 2.68
C LEU A 378 11.03 12.14 3.88
N VAL A 379 11.74 11.02 3.76
CA VAL A 379 11.84 10.00 4.82
C VAL A 379 12.56 10.53 6.06
N GLU A 380 13.63 11.30 5.89
CA GLU A 380 14.33 11.97 6.99
C GLU A 380 13.42 12.95 7.73
N SER A 381 12.58 13.69 7.01
CA SER A 381 11.58 14.58 7.62
C SER A 381 10.57 13.81 8.44
N ILE A 382 10.01 12.72 7.91
CA ILE A 382 9.08 11.84 8.63
C ILE A 382 9.76 11.21 9.85
N ALA A 383 11.01 10.75 9.71
CA ALA A 383 11.77 10.16 10.80
C ALA A 383 12.04 11.19 11.94
N LEU A 384 12.36 12.43 11.57
CA LEU A 384 12.51 13.51 12.56
C LEU A 384 11.19 13.77 13.30
N GLU A 385 10.08 13.91 12.56
CA GLU A 385 8.76 14.09 13.16
C GLU A 385 8.39 12.93 14.10
N LEU A 386 8.64 11.69 13.70
CA LEU A 386 8.43 10.51 14.54
C LEU A 386 9.27 10.58 15.81
N ARG A 387 10.57 10.89 15.73
CA ARG A 387 11.44 11.03 16.91
C ARG A 387 10.95 12.12 17.87
N LEU A 388 10.59 13.27 17.33
CA LEU A 388 10.06 14.38 18.15
C LEU A 388 8.77 13.97 18.88
N LEU A 389 7.84 13.34 18.17
CA LEU A 389 6.54 12.94 18.72
C LEU A 389 6.66 11.79 19.73
N VAL A 390 7.45 10.74 19.41
CA VAL A 390 7.69 9.61 20.32
C VAL A 390 8.39 10.07 21.59
N SER A 391 9.40 10.94 21.48
CA SER A 391 10.08 11.54 22.62
C SER A 391 9.13 12.43 23.45
N ALA A 392 8.23 13.19 22.81
CA ALA A 392 7.22 13.99 23.50
C ALA A 392 6.23 13.13 24.30
N LEU A 393 5.99 11.90 23.88
CA LEU A 393 5.22 10.90 24.64
C LEU A 393 6.01 10.27 25.80
N GLY A 394 7.26 10.66 26.00
CA GLY A 394 8.15 10.08 27.00
C GLY A 394 8.65 8.68 26.64
N LYS A 395 8.52 8.28 25.36
CA LYS A 395 8.85 6.96 24.84
C LYS A 395 10.11 7.01 23.97
N TYR A 396 10.83 5.89 23.86
CA TYR A 396 12.12 5.85 23.15
C TYR A 396 12.24 4.68 22.18
N ALA A 397 11.11 4.02 21.90
CA ALA A 397 11.01 2.99 20.87
C ALA A 397 9.61 3.01 20.24
N VAL A 398 9.52 2.70 18.94
CA VAL A 398 8.23 2.63 18.22
C VAL A 398 7.30 1.58 18.81
N GLY A 399 7.84 0.45 19.28
CA GLY A 399 7.06 -0.62 19.89
C GLY A 399 6.41 -0.28 21.24
N ALA A 400 6.74 0.88 21.82
CA ALA A 400 6.10 1.40 23.02
C ALA A 400 4.83 2.22 22.75
N LEU A 401 4.57 2.56 21.47
CA LEU A 401 3.36 3.28 21.09
C LEU A 401 2.11 2.44 21.35
N ALA A 402 1.04 3.08 21.79
CA ALA A 402 -0.22 2.45 22.15
C ALA A 402 -1.43 3.33 21.78
N PRO A 403 -2.63 2.77 21.67
CA PRO A 403 -3.84 3.55 21.39
C PRO A 403 -4.09 4.68 22.40
N ASP A 404 -3.66 4.52 23.66
CA ASP A 404 -3.79 5.54 24.73
C ASP A 404 -2.95 6.80 24.45
N ASP A 405 -2.01 6.75 23.52
CA ASP A 405 -1.27 7.93 23.05
C ASP A 405 -2.11 8.85 22.16
N LEU A 406 -3.34 8.45 21.85
CA LEU A 406 -4.25 9.15 20.97
C LEU A 406 -5.54 9.57 21.68
N TRP A 407 -6.02 10.75 21.34
CA TRP A 407 -7.33 11.24 21.72
C TRP A 407 -8.19 11.54 20.50
N TRP A 408 -9.47 11.22 20.57
CA TRP A 408 -10.42 11.33 19.47
C TRP A 408 -11.50 12.35 19.80
N PRO A 409 -11.70 13.39 18.97
CA PRO A 409 -12.68 14.46 19.26
C PRO A 409 -14.13 13.97 19.25
N GLU A 410 -14.44 12.89 18.55
CA GLU A 410 -15.78 12.32 18.40
C GLU A 410 -16.01 11.07 19.28
N GLY A 411 -15.15 10.87 20.28
CA GLY A 411 -15.11 9.65 21.08
C GLY A 411 -14.16 8.61 20.49
N ASP A 412 -13.59 7.78 21.35
CA ASP A 412 -12.61 6.77 20.93
C ASP A 412 -13.28 5.65 20.12
N PRO A 413 -13.02 5.55 18.81
CA PRO A 413 -13.57 4.49 17.99
C PRO A 413 -12.97 3.11 18.31
N PHE A 414 -11.90 3.05 19.12
CA PHE A 414 -11.20 1.84 19.54
C PHE A 414 -11.52 1.45 21.00
N ALA A 415 -12.35 2.23 21.72
CA ALA A 415 -12.72 1.92 23.10
C ALA A 415 -13.34 0.53 23.22
N ALA A 416 -12.96 -0.17 24.27
CA ALA A 416 -13.55 -1.48 24.60
C ALA A 416 -15.08 -1.35 24.77
N GLY A 417 -15.84 -1.90 23.86
CA GLY A 417 -17.31 -1.80 23.83
C GLY A 417 -17.89 -1.06 22.62
N SER A 418 -17.08 -0.45 21.76
CA SER A 418 -17.56 -0.04 20.44
C SER A 418 -17.99 -1.31 19.68
N PRO A 419 -19.28 -1.45 19.31
CA PRO A 419 -19.75 -2.66 18.67
C PRO A 419 -18.99 -2.84 17.34
N LEU A 420 -18.21 -3.91 17.26
CA LEU A 420 -17.77 -4.40 15.96
C LEU A 420 -19.02 -4.69 15.14
N PRO A 421 -19.10 -4.31 13.87
CA PRO A 421 -20.20 -4.76 13.03
C PRO A 421 -20.27 -6.27 13.12
N ALA A 422 -21.48 -6.79 13.38
CA ALA A 422 -21.73 -8.22 13.57
C ALA A 422 -21.08 -8.98 12.39
N ASP A 423 -20.30 -10.00 12.73
CA ASP A 423 -19.68 -10.88 11.75
C ASP A 423 -20.79 -11.58 10.95
N PRO A 424 -20.92 -11.33 9.64
CA PRO A 424 -21.95 -11.99 8.84
C PRO A 424 -21.79 -13.52 8.78
N ALA A 425 -20.61 -14.05 9.14
CA ALA A 425 -20.38 -15.49 9.28
C ALA A 425 -20.98 -16.08 10.57
N ALA A 426 -21.35 -15.26 11.56
CA ALA A 426 -22.02 -15.70 12.76
C ALA A 426 -23.55 -15.86 12.58
N ALA A 427 -24.12 -15.35 11.49
CA ALA A 427 -25.50 -15.62 11.10
C ALA A 427 -25.55 -16.99 10.40
N GLY A 428 -25.73 -18.03 11.20
CA GLY A 428 -25.64 -19.42 10.82
C GLY A 428 -26.34 -19.76 9.50
N VAL A 429 -25.61 -20.40 8.64
CA VAL A 429 -26.14 -21.36 7.71
C VAL A 429 -26.52 -22.59 8.58
N THR A 430 -27.78 -22.67 8.97
CA THR A 430 -28.37 -23.91 9.49
C THR A 430 -28.53 -24.89 8.31
N PRO A 431 -28.26 -26.18 8.49
CA PRO A 431 -28.14 -27.16 7.41
C PRO A 431 -29.42 -27.39 6.62
#